data_03ded4f0ece33224e10b1f01bf25a7b8
#
_entry.id   03ded4f0ece33224e10b1f01bf25a7b8
#
_cell.length_a   1.000
_cell.length_b   1.000
_cell.length_c   1.000
_cell.angle_alpha   90.00
_cell.angle_beta   90.00
_cell.angle_gamma   90.00
#
_symmetry.space_group_name_H-M   'P 1'
#
loop_
_entity.id
_entity.type
_entity.pdbx_description
1 polymer ?
#
loop_
_entity_poly.entity_id
_entity_poly.type
_entity_poly.pdbx_seq_one_letter_code
_entity_poly.pdbx_strand_id
1 'polypeptide(L)'
;MLEVIGTDAGGLAGLVPPSLALVRAAELLVAPARLLAELEPWWRAEQAAGRISAGSPCPQLLASDRPELIFGAVEQALAAGRPAVLLASGDPLWFGIGRLLLQRFPAAQLRFHPAPCSLQLAFARLGRPWQDASWISLHGRDPEPLAAALQKRPSALAVLTDPSR
;
A
#
# COMPACT_ATOMS: atom_id res chain seq x y z
N MET A 1 -12.15 -6.89 10.10
CA MET A 1 -11.07 -7.31 9.17
C MET A 1 -10.42 -6.04 8.63
N LEU A 2 -9.09 -5.97 8.54
CA LEU A 2 -8.36 -4.89 7.90
C LEU A 2 -8.17 -5.23 6.41
N GLU A 3 -8.65 -4.36 5.52
CA GLU A 3 -8.43 -4.45 4.09
C GLU A 3 -7.14 -3.70 3.73
N VAL A 4 -6.13 -4.41 3.24
CA VAL A 4 -4.82 -3.84 2.89
C VAL A 4 -4.70 -3.77 1.38
N ILE A 5 -4.87 -2.57 0.83
CA ILE A 5 -5.04 -2.35 -0.61
C ILE A 5 -3.78 -1.71 -1.19
N GLY A 6 -3.16 -2.39 -2.14
CA GLY A 6 -2.08 -1.84 -2.94
C GLY A 6 -2.59 -0.75 -3.89
N THR A 7 -1.78 0.28 -4.11
CA THR A 7 -2.02 1.33 -5.10
C THR A 7 -0.83 1.43 -6.04
N ASP A 8 -1.09 1.61 -7.32
CA ASP A 8 -0.05 1.95 -8.29
C ASP A 8 0.25 3.46 -8.31
N ALA A 9 0.95 3.94 -9.32
CA ALA A 9 1.28 5.36 -9.48
C ALA A 9 0.05 6.26 -9.69
N GLY A 10 -1.10 5.69 -10.06
CA GLY A 10 -2.37 6.41 -10.24
C GLY A 10 -3.10 6.70 -8.92
N GLY A 11 -2.58 6.21 -7.79
CA GLY A 11 -3.19 6.43 -6.48
C GLY A 11 -4.64 5.94 -6.40
N LEU A 12 -5.54 6.77 -5.87
CA LEU A 12 -6.97 6.42 -5.77
C LEU A 12 -7.63 6.23 -7.14
N ALA A 13 -7.22 6.99 -8.16
CA ALA A 13 -7.78 6.89 -9.50
C ALA A 13 -7.44 5.56 -10.20
N GLY A 14 -6.37 4.89 -9.79
CA GLY A 14 -5.96 3.58 -10.30
C GLY A 14 -6.66 2.40 -9.63
N LEU A 15 -7.44 2.63 -8.57
CA LEU A 15 -8.10 1.54 -7.86
C LEU A 15 -9.27 0.94 -8.66
N VAL A 16 -9.34 -0.39 -8.66
CA VAL A 16 -10.45 -1.12 -9.26
C VAL A 16 -11.76 -0.91 -8.46
N PRO A 17 -12.95 -1.03 -9.10
CA PRO A 17 -14.23 -0.77 -8.45
C PRO A 17 -14.45 -1.48 -7.11
N PRO A 18 -14.09 -2.76 -6.92
CA PRO A 18 -14.21 -3.42 -5.62
C PRO A 18 -13.38 -2.76 -4.52
N SER A 19 -12.14 -2.36 -4.81
CA SER A 19 -11.27 -1.66 -3.86
C SER A 19 -11.80 -0.27 -3.52
N LEU A 20 -12.33 0.46 -4.51
CA LEU A 20 -13.01 1.75 -4.27
C LEU A 20 -14.23 1.61 -3.37
N ALA A 21 -15.00 0.53 -3.49
CA ALA A 21 -16.14 0.26 -2.60
C ALA A 21 -15.69 0.09 -1.14
N LEU A 22 -14.58 -0.62 -0.90
CA LEU A 22 -13.99 -0.76 0.44
C LEU A 22 -13.53 0.59 1.01
N VAL A 23 -12.87 1.42 0.18
CA VAL A 23 -12.45 2.77 0.59
C VAL A 23 -13.65 3.65 0.95
N ARG A 24 -14.73 3.60 0.17
CA ARG A 24 -15.98 4.37 0.45
C ARG A 24 -16.66 3.94 1.74
N ALA A 25 -16.54 2.67 2.11
CA ALA A 25 -17.15 2.12 3.32
C ALA A 25 -16.25 2.26 4.57
N ALA A 26 -15.02 2.72 4.43
CA ALA A 26 -14.07 2.80 5.53
C ALA A 26 -14.47 3.85 6.57
N GLU A 27 -14.35 3.50 7.84
CA GLU A 27 -14.41 4.42 8.98
C GLU A 27 -13.01 4.79 9.50
N LEU A 28 -12.03 3.89 9.29
CA LEU A 28 -10.62 4.15 9.49
C LEU A 28 -9.88 3.97 8.17
N LEU A 29 -9.11 4.96 7.76
CA LEU A 29 -8.31 4.92 6.55
C LEU A 29 -6.87 5.32 6.85
N VAL A 30 -5.97 4.36 6.68
CA VAL A 30 -4.53 4.53 6.86
C VAL A 30 -3.88 4.61 5.48
N ALA A 31 -3.02 5.59 5.24
CA ALA A 31 -2.35 5.71 3.95
C ALA A 31 -1.04 6.52 4.05
N PRO A 32 -0.11 6.39 3.08
CA PRO A 32 1.01 7.31 2.93
C PRO A 32 0.54 8.76 2.80
N ALA A 33 1.32 9.71 3.32
CA ALA A 33 0.95 11.13 3.37
C ALA A 33 0.51 11.68 1.99
N ARG A 34 1.15 11.24 0.88
CA ARG A 34 0.77 11.64 -0.49
C ARG A 34 -0.67 11.23 -0.84
N LEU A 35 -1.11 10.05 -0.43
CA LEU A 35 -2.47 9.56 -0.70
C LEU A 35 -3.49 10.21 0.24
N LEU A 36 -3.10 10.51 1.48
CA LEU A 36 -3.96 11.26 2.41
C LEU A 36 -4.33 12.64 1.87
N ALA A 37 -3.39 13.32 1.20
CA ALA A 37 -3.65 14.60 0.57
C ALA A 37 -4.71 14.52 -0.56
N GLU A 38 -4.81 13.37 -1.23
CA GLU A 38 -5.80 13.13 -2.29
C GLU A 38 -7.17 12.70 -1.73
N LEU A 39 -7.21 12.12 -0.52
CA LEU A 39 -8.42 11.48 0.02
C LEU A 39 -9.55 12.45 0.32
N GLU A 40 -9.28 13.59 0.95
CA GLU A 40 -10.33 14.54 1.31
C GLU A 40 -11.01 15.16 0.08
N PRO A 41 -10.27 15.67 -0.93
CA PRO A 41 -10.87 16.11 -2.18
C PRO A 41 -11.63 15.00 -2.91
N TRP A 42 -11.09 13.79 -2.94
CA TRP A 42 -11.72 12.62 -3.54
C TRP A 42 -13.02 12.27 -2.82
N TRP A 43 -13.04 12.28 -1.49
CA TRP A 43 -14.23 11.99 -0.68
C TRP A 43 -15.37 12.96 -0.98
N ARG A 44 -15.05 14.25 -1.04
CA ARG A 44 -16.02 15.29 -1.40
C ARG A 44 -16.58 15.09 -2.82
N ALA A 45 -15.71 14.71 -3.78
CA ALA A 45 -16.14 14.41 -5.15
C ALA A 45 -17.05 13.19 -5.21
N GLU A 46 -16.78 12.15 -4.41
CA GLU A 46 -17.61 10.96 -4.31
C GLU A 46 -18.99 11.27 -3.69
N GLN A 47 -19.05 12.16 -2.70
CA GLN A 47 -20.31 12.65 -2.14
C GLN A 47 -21.09 13.47 -3.15
N ALA A 48 -20.45 14.39 -3.84
CA ALA A 48 -21.07 15.21 -4.89
C ALA A 48 -21.64 14.35 -6.04
N ALA A 49 -20.99 13.24 -6.34
CA ALA A 49 -21.43 12.28 -7.35
C ALA A 49 -22.49 11.26 -6.83
N GLY A 50 -22.91 11.36 -5.59
CA GLY A 50 -23.87 10.45 -4.96
C GLY A 50 -23.39 9.03 -4.71
N ARG A 51 -22.08 8.78 -4.81
CA ARG A 51 -21.47 7.46 -4.53
C ARG A 51 -21.16 7.23 -3.05
N ILE A 52 -21.09 8.30 -2.29
CA ILE A 52 -21.09 8.32 -0.83
C ILE A 52 -22.26 9.20 -0.39
N SER A 53 -22.99 8.82 0.65
CA SER A 53 -24.07 9.64 1.19
C SER A 53 -23.54 11.02 1.63
N ALA A 54 -24.25 12.09 1.32
CA ALA A 54 -23.85 13.46 1.67
C ALA A 54 -23.68 13.67 3.19
N GLY A 55 -24.37 12.88 4.02
CA GLY A 55 -24.29 12.92 5.48
C GLY A 55 -23.21 11.99 6.07
N SER A 56 -22.54 11.17 5.24
CA SER A 56 -21.49 10.28 5.75
C SER A 56 -20.27 11.08 6.20
N PRO A 57 -19.78 10.89 7.42
CA PRO A 57 -18.56 11.55 7.86
C PRO A 57 -17.36 11.05 7.04
N CYS A 58 -16.37 11.91 6.86
CA CYS A 58 -15.08 11.48 6.35
C CYS A 58 -14.46 10.47 7.34
N PRO A 59 -13.81 9.39 6.87
CA PRO A 59 -13.17 8.44 7.76
C PRO A 59 -12.08 9.10 8.61
N GLN A 60 -11.75 8.48 9.74
CA GLN A 60 -10.55 8.83 10.49
C GLN A 60 -9.33 8.57 9.61
N LEU A 61 -8.54 9.60 9.31
CA LEU A 61 -7.35 9.51 8.47
C LEU A 61 -6.09 9.40 9.32
N LEU A 62 -5.21 8.43 9.00
CA LEU A 62 -3.91 8.26 9.66
C LEU A 62 -2.80 8.07 8.64
N ALA A 63 -1.68 8.76 8.88
CA ALA A 63 -0.48 8.59 8.06
C ALA A 63 0.23 7.27 8.38
N SER A 64 0.68 6.55 7.34
CA SER A 64 1.29 5.22 7.48
C SER A 64 2.78 5.25 7.83
N ASP A 65 3.37 6.42 8.06
CA ASP A 65 4.77 6.63 8.43
C ASP A 65 5.06 6.39 9.92
N ARG A 66 4.03 6.20 10.75
CA ARG A 66 4.13 5.92 12.19
C ARG A 66 3.46 4.59 12.56
N PRO A 67 4.18 3.45 12.42
CA PRO A 67 3.59 2.12 12.63
C PRO A 67 2.93 1.93 13.98
N GLU A 68 3.46 2.49 15.05
CA GLU A 68 2.92 2.38 16.42
C GLU A 68 1.53 3.01 16.56
N LEU A 69 1.28 4.13 15.89
CA LEU A 69 -0.04 4.78 15.88
C LEU A 69 -1.05 3.99 15.05
N ILE A 70 -0.59 3.43 13.92
CA ILE A 70 -1.42 2.60 13.05
C ILE A 70 -1.93 1.38 13.81
N PHE A 71 -1.05 0.66 14.50
CA PHE A 71 -1.41 -0.59 15.16
C PHE A 71 -2.49 -0.39 16.22
N GLY A 72 -2.35 0.64 17.06
CA GLY A 72 -3.35 0.96 18.07
C GLY A 72 -4.72 1.33 17.48
N ALA A 73 -4.73 2.16 16.43
CA ALA A 73 -5.97 2.56 15.76
C ALA A 73 -6.65 1.38 15.04
N VAL A 74 -5.86 0.53 14.38
CA VAL A 74 -6.37 -0.69 13.71
C VAL A 74 -6.94 -1.66 14.74
N GLU A 75 -6.26 -1.90 15.87
CA GLU A 75 -6.78 -2.75 16.96
C GLU A 75 -8.13 -2.26 17.47
N GLN A 76 -8.23 -0.96 17.73
CA GLN A 76 -9.50 -0.35 18.18
C GLN A 76 -10.61 -0.49 17.13
N ALA A 77 -10.30 -0.27 15.85
CA ALA A 77 -11.27 -0.42 14.77
C ALA A 77 -11.75 -1.87 14.64
N LEU A 78 -10.81 -2.84 14.66
CA LEU A 78 -11.13 -4.26 14.58
C LEU A 78 -11.96 -4.74 15.78
N ALA A 79 -11.60 -4.33 16.99
CA ALA A 79 -12.33 -4.67 18.21
C ALA A 79 -13.77 -4.11 18.21
N ALA A 80 -13.95 -2.91 17.63
CA ALA A 80 -15.25 -2.27 17.48
C ALA A 80 -16.04 -2.75 16.24
N GLY A 81 -15.49 -3.67 15.44
CA GLY A 81 -16.12 -4.12 14.20
C GLY A 81 -16.22 -3.05 13.11
N ARG A 82 -15.46 -1.96 13.22
CA ARG A 82 -15.49 -0.85 12.27
C ARG A 82 -14.72 -1.20 10.99
N PRO A 83 -15.24 -0.82 9.80
CA PRO A 83 -14.54 -0.97 8.53
C PRO A 83 -13.21 -0.21 8.52
N ALA A 84 -12.10 -0.92 8.31
CA ALA A 84 -10.75 -0.36 8.30
C ALA A 84 -10.04 -0.69 6.99
N VAL A 85 -9.45 0.31 6.36
CA VAL A 85 -8.67 0.19 5.12
C VAL A 85 -7.28 0.76 5.33
N LEU A 86 -6.26 0.06 4.84
CA LEU A 86 -4.90 0.56 4.72
C LEU A 86 -4.49 0.56 3.26
N LEU A 87 -4.16 1.75 2.73
CA LEU A 87 -3.61 1.90 1.38
C LEU A 87 -2.07 1.82 1.45
N ALA A 88 -1.49 1.01 0.58
CA ALA A 88 -0.04 0.83 0.45
C ALA A 88 0.41 1.16 -0.96
N SER A 89 1.65 1.63 -1.13
CA SER A 89 2.24 1.83 -2.46
C SER A 89 2.68 0.48 -3.03
N GLY A 90 2.24 0.13 -4.22
CA GLY A 90 2.54 -1.15 -4.88
C GLY A 90 1.87 -2.34 -4.18
N ASP A 91 2.51 -3.50 -4.26
CA ASP A 91 2.06 -4.70 -3.56
C ASP A 91 2.42 -4.59 -2.06
N PRO A 92 1.42 -4.63 -1.15
CA PRO A 92 1.67 -4.52 0.29
C PRO A 92 2.51 -5.66 0.86
N LEU A 93 2.58 -6.81 0.19
CA LEU A 93 3.37 -7.97 0.62
C LEU A 93 4.80 -7.97 0.05
N TRP A 94 5.10 -7.11 -0.92
CA TRP A 94 6.42 -7.05 -1.54
C TRP A 94 7.22 -5.84 -1.05
N PHE A 95 8.15 -6.05 -0.10
CA PHE A 95 8.92 -5.00 0.61
C PHE A 95 8.06 -3.90 1.25
N GLY A 96 6.76 -4.19 1.47
CA GLY A 96 5.77 -3.26 1.98
C GLY A 96 5.41 -3.47 3.44
N ILE A 97 4.38 -2.75 3.87
CA ILE A 97 3.86 -2.76 5.25
C ILE A 97 3.26 -4.11 5.66
N GLY A 98 2.92 -4.97 4.71
CA GLY A 98 2.28 -6.26 4.97
C GLY A 98 3.09 -7.14 5.93
N ARG A 99 4.43 -7.11 5.86
CA ARG A 99 5.28 -7.84 6.80
C ARG A 99 5.08 -7.38 8.24
N LEU A 100 5.01 -6.07 8.47
CA LEU A 100 4.78 -5.51 9.82
C LEU A 100 3.39 -5.83 10.33
N LEU A 101 2.38 -5.77 9.46
CA LEU A 101 1.01 -6.15 9.80
C LEU A 101 0.90 -7.63 10.20
N LEU A 102 1.53 -8.54 9.45
CA LEU A 102 1.54 -9.97 9.73
C LEU A 102 2.32 -10.34 11.01
N GLN A 103 3.25 -9.51 11.44
CA GLN A 103 3.93 -9.68 12.74
C GLN A 103 3.05 -9.24 13.91
N ARG A 104 2.09 -8.35 13.68
CA ARG A 104 1.27 -7.74 14.74
C ARG A 104 -0.14 -8.32 14.82
N PHE A 105 -0.73 -8.72 13.69
CA PHE A 105 -2.11 -9.18 13.59
C PHE A 105 -2.17 -10.61 13.06
N PRO A 106 -3.12 -11.44 13.54
CA PRO A 106 -3.41 -12.73 12.94
C PRO A 106 -3.77 -12.58 11.44
N ALA A 107 -3.27 -13.46 10.60
CA ALA A 107 -3.54 -13.43 9.15
C ALA A 107 -5.05 -13.43 8.83
N ALA A 108 -5.87 -14.10 9.66
CA ALA A 108 -7.32 -14.13 9.53
C ALA A 108 -8.00 -12.76 9.71
N GLN A 109 -7.31 -11.78 10.28
CA GLN A 109 -7.81 -10.41 10.43
C GLN A 109 -7.38 -9.48 9.28
N LEU A 110 -6.57 -9.98 8.36
CA LEU A 110 -5.98 -9.21 7.26
C LEU A 110 -6.48 -9.76 5.92
N ARG A 111 -6.84 -8.87 4.99
CA ARG A 111 -7.09 -9.22 3.60
C ARG A 111 -6.25 -8.33 2.70
N PHE A 112 -5.41 -8.95 1.88
CA PHE A 112 -4.51 -8.24 0.98
C PHE A 112 -5.08 -8.17 -0.43
N HIS A 113 -5.06 -6.97 -1.00
CA HIS A 113 -5.42 -6.67 -2.38
C HIS A 113 -4.17 -6.14 -3.08
N PRO A 114 -3.44 -6.98 -3.83
CA PRO A 114 -2.18 -6.56 -4.45
C PRO A 114 -2.41 -5.56 -5.58
N ALA A 115 -1.43 -4.68 -5.81
CA ALA A 115 -1.30 -3.87 -7.01
C ALA A 115 0.06 -4.11 -7.65
N PRO A 116 0.24 -3.78 -8.93
CA PRO A 116 1.54 -3.88 -9.57
C PRO A 116 2.59 -3.05 -8.82
N CYS A 117 3.69 -3.67 -8.42
CA CYS A 117 4.80 -2.96 -7.79
C CYS A 117 5.63 -2.21 -8.86
N SER A 118 6.48 -1.29 -8.41
CA SER A 118 7.34 -0.49 -9.30
C SER A 118 8.24 -1.35 -10.19
N LEU A 119 8.69 -2.50 -9.70
CA LEU A 119 9.46 -3.47 -10.47
C LEU A 119 8.64 -4.01 -11.65
N GLN A 120 7.44 -4.51 -11.39
CA GLN A 120 6.57 -5.05 -12.45
C GLN A 120 6.27 -3.99 -13.51
N LEU A 121 5.99 -2.76 -13.09
CA LEU A 121 5.76 -1.63 -14.00
C LEU A 121 7.02 -1.29 -14.83
N ALA A 122 8.21 -1.35 -14.23
CA ALA A 122 9.47 -1.12 -14.94
C ALA A 122 9.69 -2.17 -16.02
N PHE A 123 9.54 -3.45 -15.69
CA PHE A 123 9.70 -4.54 -16.66
C PHE A 123 8.65 -4.53 -17.76
N ALA A 124 7.40 -4.16 -17.42
CA ALA A 124 6.34 -3.98 -18.42
C ALA A 124 6.69 -2.86 -19.43
N ARG A 125 7.22 -1.72 -18.95
CA ARG A 125 7.68 -0.62 -19.82
C ARG A 125 8.89 -0.99 -20.67
N LEU A 126 9.77 -1.86 -20.16
CA LEU A 126 10.91 -2.39 -20.91
C LEU A 126 10.53 -3.48 -21.90
N GLY A 127 9.29 -4.00 -21.86
CA GLY A 127 8.86 -5.14 -22.67
C GLY A 127 9.66 -6.42 -22.38
N ARG A 128 10.08 -6.63 -21.13
CA ARG A 128 10.91 -7.78 -20.72
C ARG A 128 10.19 -8.63 -19.66
N PRO A 129 10.27 -9.96 -19.77
CA PRO A 129 9.90 -10.87 -18.69
C PRO A 129 10.76 -10.61 -17.46
N TRP A 130 10.20 -10.81 -16.26
CA TRP A 130 10.88 -10.56 -14.99
C TRP A 130 11.00 -11.78 -14.07
N GLN A 131 10.52 -12.97 -14.53
CA GLN A 131 10.60 -14.19 -13.72
C GLN A 131 12.03 -14.61 -13.37
N ASP A 132 13.00 -14.30 -14.25
CA ASP A 132 14.42 -14.63 -14.06
C ASP A 132 15.24 -13.44 -13.52
N ALA A 133 14.60 -12.34 -13.17
CA ALA A 133 15.25 -11.19 -12.60
C ALA A 133 15.56 -11.41 -11.11
N SER A 134 16.73 -10.96 -10.67
CA SER A 134 17.02 -10.78 -9.25
C SER A 134 16.56 -9.40 -8.79
N TRP A 135 16.24 -9.26 -7.51
CA TRP A 135 15.83 -7.98 -6.93
C TRP A 135 16.45 -7.76 -5.57
N ILE A 136 16.72 -6.50 -5.27
CA ILE A 136 17.25 -6.04 -3.99
C ILE A 136 16.52 -4.75 -3.60
N SER A 137 16.23 -4.62 -2.31
CA SER A 137 15.75 -3.37 -1.75
C SER A 137 16.82 -2.74 -0.88
N LEU A 138 17.20 -1.52 -1.24
CA LEU A 138 18.08 -0.66 -0.43
C LEU A 138 17.26 0.31 0.44
N HIS A 139 15.95 0.37 0.25
CA HIS A 139 15.07 1.26 1.00
C HIS A 139 15.04 0.87 2.48
N GLY A 140 15.62 1.72 3.34
CA GLY A 140 15.75 1.46 4.78
C GLY A 140 16.59 0.22 5.13
N ARG A 141 17.50 -0.23 4.26
CA ARG A 141 18.30 -1.45 4.41
C ARG A 141 19.79 -1.22 4.14
N ASP A 142 20.60 -2.18 4.60
CA ASP A 142 22.03 -2.22 4.33
C ASP A 142 22.30 -2.43 2.82
N PRO A 143 23.22 -1.66 2.20
CA PRO A 143 23.60 -1.83 0.80
C PRO A 143 24.54 -3.02 0.55
N GLU A 144 25.13 -3.63 1.58
CA GLU A 144 26.09 -4.75 1.44
C GLU A 144 25.60 -5.87 0.50
N PRO A 145 24.34 -6.32 0.56
CA PRO A 145 23.83 -7.35 -0.34
C PRO A 145 23.87 -7.00 -1.83
N LEU A 146 23.98 -5.70 -2.19
CA LEU A 146 24.04 -5.27 -3.59
C LEU A 146 25.33 -5.73 -4.26
N ALA A 147 26.48 -5.63 -3.58
CA ALA A 147 27.76 -6.07 -4.12
C ALA A 147 27.75 -7.58 -4.43
N ALA A 148 27.22 -8.38 -3.51
CA ALA A 148 27.08 -9.82 -3.70
C ALA A 148 26.12 -10.19 -4.84
N ALA A 149 25.03 -9.43 -5.01
CA ALA A 149 24.10 -9.63 -6.12
C ALA A 149 24.71 -9.29 -7.48
N LEU A 150 25.49 -8.20 -7.56
CA LEU A 150 26.19 -7.79 -8.77
C LEU A 150 27.30 -8.82 -9.16
N GLN A 151 27.99 -9.39 -8.18
CA GLN A 151 28.99 -10.44 -8.43
C GLN A 151 28.41 -11.69 -9.08
N LYS A 152 27.13 -12.02 -8.79
CA LYS A 152 26.44 -13.16 -9.41
C LYS A 152 26.09 -12.93 -10.89
N ARG A 153 26.24 -11.71 -11.40
CA ARG A 153 25.94 -11.31 -12.78
C ARG A 153 24.59 -11.84 -13.29
N PRO A 154 23.46 -11.57 -12.61
CA PRO A 154 22.16 -12.00 -13.08
C PRO A 154 21.84 -11.36 -14.45
N SER A 155 21.00 -11.99 -15.25
CA SER A 155 20.55 -11.45 -16.55
C SER A 155 19.82 -10.11 -16.42
N ALA A 156 19.18 -9.88 -15.29
CA ALA A 156 18.58 -8.62 -14.87
C ALA A 156 18.62 -8.49 -13.34
N LEU A 157 18.94 -7.32 -12.84
CA LEU A 157 18.89 -6.98 -11.43
C LEU A 157 18.06 -5.71 -11.25
N ALA A 158 16.97 -5.82 -10.51
CA ALA A 158 16.16 -4.68 -10.12
C ALA A 158 16.55 -4.23 -8.71
N VAL A 159 16.78 -2.94 -8.56
CA VAL A 159 17.17 -2.33 -7.28
C VAL A 159 16.15 -1.28 -6.88
N LEU A 160 15.52 -1.48 -5.72
CA LEU A 160 14.73 -0.44 -5.08
C LEU A 160 15.66 0.49 -4.33
N THR A 161 15.80 1.71 -4.83
CA THR A 161 16.67 2.73 -4.23
C THR A 161 15.92 3.52 -3.15
N ASP A 162 16.68 4.16 -2.26
CA ASP A 162 16.17 5.12 -1.28
C ASP A 162 16.54 6.52 -1.76
N PRO A 163 15.56 7.43 -2.00
CA PRO A 163 15.86 8.77 -2.48
C PRO A 163 16.60 9.64 -1.45
N SER A 164 16.69 9.18 -0.20
CA SER A 164 17.41 9.88 0.89
C SER A 164 18.88 9.44 1.03
N ARG A 165 19.37 8.54 0.16
CA ARG A 165 20.76 8.03 0.18
C ARG A 165 21.39 8.09 -1.19
#